data_89453cac97318c93c48ab426f825f8a0
#
_entry.id   89453cac97318c93c48ab426f825f8a0
#
_cell.length_a   1.000
_cell.length_b   1.000
_cell.length_c   1.000
_cell.angle_alpha   90.00
_cell.angle_beta   90.00
_cell.angle_gamma   90.00
#
_symmetry.space_group_name_H-M   'P 1'
#
loop_
_entity.id
_entity.type
_entity.pdbx_description
1 polymer ?
#
loop_
_entity_poly.entity_id
_entity_poly.type
_entity_poly.pdbx_seq_one_letter_code
_entity_poly.pdbx_strand_id
1 'polypeptide(L)'
;MVRDEKRCPCNVAQEQRGKVYEGVLQQLKSYIEEHRLKPGDKLPSERELSEQLNVGRSSIREAFRAMELLGLIETRRGEGTYMRAYRPYHMVELLSNFLLNESRTKSELMTAKQMIEKEVLLLLNGRLASQDMSALKTIISGHSYTQRHQKVFEYLFSLCDQPLLLSMWQFISGFTHTFHEVSYSDDWYEEMVTAMEEESTMNIIRLFQ
;
A
#
# COMPACT_ATOMS: atom_id res chain seq x y z
N MET A 1 -8.89 7.70 49.50
CA MET A 1 -7.52 7.18 49.58
C MET A 1 -7.21 6.64 48.16
N VAL A 2 -6.70 7.52 47.29
CA VAL A 2 -6.44 7.24 45.88
C VAL A 2 -5.03 6.66 45.83
N ARG A 3 -4.89 5.44 45.33
CA ARG A 3 -3.56 4.79 45.13
C ARG A 3 -2.87 5.45 43.93
N ASP A 4 -1.78 6.11 44.23
CA ASP A 4 -0.84 6.67 43.26
C ASP A 4 -0.15 5.50 42.52
N GLU A 5 -0.55 5.23 41.29
CA GLU A 5 0.14 4.25 40.44
C GLU A 5 1.50 4.81 40.04
N LYS A 6 2.54 4.36 40.73
CA LYS A 6 3.94 4.62 40.37
C LYS A 6 4.20 4.12 38.96
N ARG A 7 4.21 5.01 37.97
CA ARG A 7 4.69 4.73 36.60
C ARG A 7 6.11 4.20 36.68
N CYS A 8 6.31 3.01 36.15
CA CYS A 8 7.61 2.35 36.12
C CYS A 8 8.62 3.18 35.31
N PRO A 9 9.86 3.42 35.78
CA PRO A 9 10.85 4.25 35.08
C PRO A 9 11.19 3.77 33.66
N CYS A 10 11.00 2.49 33.37
CA CYS A 10 11.18 1.91 32.03
C CYS A 10 10.20 2.49 30.99
N ASN A 11 8.99 2.87 31.40
CA ASN A 11 7.98 3.39 30.45
C ASN A 11 8.33 4.81 29.98
N VAL A 12 8.91 5.64 30.83
CA VAL A 12 9.29 7.02 30.50
C VAL A 12 10.47 7.04 29.52
N ALA A 13 11.43 6.13 29.67
CA ALA A 13 12.58 6.02 28.77
C ALA A 13 12.19 5.45 27.39
N GLN A 14 11.19 4.59 27.31
CA GLN A 14 10.63 4.09 26.04
C GLN A 14 9.81 5.16 25.31
N GLU A 15 8.97 5.92 26.00
CA GLU A 15 8.22 7.05 25.41
C GLU A 15 9.15 8.15 24.89
N GLN A 16 10.24 8.45 25.57
CA GLN A 16 11.24 9.43 25.12
C GLN A 16 12.01 8.92 23.89
N ARG A 17 12.36 7.64 23.83
CA ARG A 17 13.02 7.04 22.65
C ARG A 17 12.09 7.02 21.44
N GLY A 18 10.79 6.73 21.62
CA GLY A 18 9.79 6.79 20.55
C GLY A 18 9.71 8.18 19.93
N LYS A 19 9.60 9.23 20.73
CA LYS A 19 9.53 10.61 20.28
C LYS A 19 10.78 11.09 19.53
N VAL A 20 11.97 10.67 19.98
CA VAL A 20 13.24 11.01 19.30
C VAL A 20 13.31 10.30 17.94
N TYR A 21 12.92 9.05 17.86
CA TYR A 21 12.90 8.26 16.66
C TYR A 21 11.92 8.82 15.59
N GLU A 22 10.68 9.17 16.01
CA GLU A 22 9.69 9.80 15.14
C GLU A 22 10.20 11.14 14.59
N GLY A 23 10.87 11.93 15.43
CA GLY A 23 11.49 13.19 15.01
C GLY A 23 12.58 12.98 13.96
N VAL A 24 13.41 11.94 14.10
CA VAL A 24 14.46 11.62 13.11
C VAL A 24 13.86 11.15 11.80
N LEU A 25 12.81 10.32 11.83
CA LEU A 25 12.10 9.90 10.62
C LEU A 25 11.48 11.09 9.89
N GLN A 26 10.89 12.03 10.62
CA GLN A 26 10.32 13.23 10.03
C GLN A 26 11.39 14.12 9.38
N GLN A 27 12.55 14.30 10.02
CA GLN A 27 13.68 15.01 9.45
C GLN A 27 14.23 14.36 8.18
N LEU A 28 14.34 13.02 8.19
CA LEU A 28 14.76 12.26 7.00
C LEU A 28 13.74 12.40 5.86
N LYS A 29 12.45 12.38 6.17
CA LYS A 29 11.39 12.61 5.19
C LYS A 29 11.53 14.01 4.57
N SER A 30 11.66 15.06 5.40
CA SER A 30 11.87 16.43 4.92
C SER A 30 13.13 16.53 4.05
N TYR A 31 14.22 15.89 4.46
CA TYR A 31 15.46 15.85 3.68
C TYR A 31 15.26 15.23 2.29
N ILE A 32 14.55 14.11 2.20
CA ILE A 32 14.24 13.43 0.93
C ILE A 32 13.40 14.35 0.02
N GLU A 33 12.40 15.01 0.58
CA GLU A 33 11.50 15.92 -0.14
C GLU A 33 12.24 17.18 -0.64
N GLU A 34 13.04 17.82 0.21
CA GLU A 34 13.81 19.02 -0.13
C GLU A 34 14.85 18.77 -1.23
N HIS A 35 15.52 17.61 -1.16
CA HIS A 35 16.51 17.22 -2.16
C HIS A 35 15.89 16.50 -3.38
N ARG A 36 14.56 16.30 -3.38
CA ARG A 36 13.80 15.65 -4.46
C ARG A 36 14.38 14.28 -4.84
N LEU A 37 14.80 13.52 -3.86
CA LEU A 37 15.39 12.20 -4.09
C LEU A 37 14.36 11.24 -4.67
N LYS A 38 14.77 10.54 -5.73
CA LYS A 38 13.95 9.58 -6.48
C LYS A 38 14.43 8.14 -6.23
N PRO A 39 13.60 7.14 -6.54
CA PRO A 39 14.04 5.75 -6.54
C PRO A 39 15.31 5.57 -7.38
N GLY A 40 16.31 4.94 -6.78
CA GLY A 40 17.66 4.76 -7.36
C GLY A 40 18.68 5.81 -6.92
N ASP A 41 18.26 6.94 -6.36
CA ASP A 41 19.18 7.94 -5.86
C ASP A 41 19.86 7.48 -4.57
N LYS A 42 21.12 7.84 -4.43
CA LYS A 42 21.93 7.50 -3.25
C LYS A 42 21.64 8.49 -2.12
N LEU A 43 21.39 7.95 -0.93
CA LEU A 43 21.32 8.73 0.30
C LEU A 43 22.73 9.03 0.83
N PRO A 44 22.90 10.17 1.53
CA PRO A 44 24.13 10.39 2.29
C PRO A 44 24.37 9.31 3.33
N SER A 45 25.62 9.14 3.70
CA SER A 45 25.99 8.18 4.75
C SER A 45 25.39 8.52 6.12
N GLU A 46 25.26 7.53 7.00
CA GLU A 46 24.82 7.75 8.40
C GLU A 46 25.60 8.88 9.09
N ARG A 47 26.88 9.03 8.76
CA ARG A 47 27.73 10.05 9.32
C ARG A 47 27.35 11.45 8.82
N GLU A 48 27.21 11.59 7.49
CA GLU A 48 26.85 12.86 6.87
C GLU A 48 25.47 13.34 7.32
N LEU A 49 24.48 12.45 7.34
CA LEU A 49 23.14 12.77 7.84
C LEU A 49 23.12 13.12 9.33
N SER A 50 23.91 12.44 10.15
CA SER A 50 24.07 12.76 11.57
C SER A 50 24.62 14.19 11.77
N GLU A 51 25.58 14.61 10.95
CA GLU A 51 26.15 15.95 10.98
C GLU A 51 25.17 17.01 10.45
N GLN A 52 24.48 16.71 9.33
CA GLN A 52 23.53 17.65 8.71
C GLN A 52 22.24 17.86 9.52
N LEU A 53 21.70 16.80 10.09
CA LEU A 53 20.46 16.84 10.87
C LEU A 53 20.67 17.08 12.35
N ASN A 54 21.94 17.17 12.80
CA ASN A 54 22.32 17.35 14.21
C ASN A 54 21.69 16.30 15.14
N VAL A 55 21.71 15.03 14.73
CA VAL A 55 21.17 13.89 15.47
C VAL A 55 22.25 12.80 15.64
N GLY A 56 22.09 11.96 16.65
CA GLY A 56 23.04 10.87 16.90
C GLY A 56 23.08 9.84 15.76
N ARG A 57 24.27 9.32 15.43
CA ARG A 57 24.45 8.27 14.39
C ARG A 57 23.63 7.03 14.67
N SER A 58 23.46 6.66 15.95
CA SER A 58 22.60 5.53 16.35
C SER A 58 21.16 5.75 15.95
N SER A 59 20.64 6.99 16.08
CA SER A 59 19.27 7.34 15.71
C SER A 59 19.07 7.31 14.19
N ILE A 60 20.05 7.79 13.41
CA ILE A 60 20.04 7.67 11.94
C ILE A 60 20.03 6.19 11.52
N ARG A 61 20.88 5.37 12.13
CA ARG A 61 20.94 3.94 11.84
C ARG A 61 19.62 3.22 12.11
N GLU A 62 18.98 3.50 13.24
CA GLU A 62 17.69 2.92 13.58
C GLU A 62 16.60 3.40 12.58
N ALA A 63 16.62 4.67 12.21
CA ALA A 63 15.70 5.18 11.19
C ALA A 63 15.94 4.54 9.80
N PHE A 64 17.20 4.34 9.41
CA PHE A 64 17.52 3.62 8.17
C PHE A 64 17.04 2.17 8.20
N ARG A 65 17.22 1.46 9.32
CA ARG A 65 16.70 0.10 9.46
C ARG A 65 15.18 0.03 9.31
N ALA A 66 14.46 1.00 9.87
CA ALA A 66 13.03 1.05 9.71
C ALA A 66 12.61 1.38 8.27
N MET A 67 13.26 2.34 7.63
CA MET A 67 12.99 2.65 6.22
C MET A 67 13.31 1.46 5.31
N GLU A 68 14.37 0.70 5.62
CA GLU A 68 14.72 -0.52 4.89
C GLU A 68 13.68 -1.63 5.11
N LEU A 69 13.22 -1.81 6.36
CA LEU A 69 12.14 -2.72 6.69
C LEU A 69 10.83 -2.36 5.95
N LEU A 70 10.54 -1.07 5.82
CA LEU A 70 9.40 -0.57 5.06
C LEU A 70 9.61 -0.65 3.53
N GLY A 71 10.81 -1.04 3.07
CA GLY A 71 11.12 -1.14 1.65
C GLY A 71 11.28 0.21 0.94
N LEU A 72 11.50 1.30 1.69
CA LEU A 72 11.70 2.65 1.16
C LEU A 72 13.14 2.90 0.71
N ILE A 73 14.09 2.19 1.31
CA ILE A 73 15.52 2.24 0.98
C ILE A 73 16.09 0.84 0.90
N GLU A 74 17.27 0.71 0.32
CA GLU A 74 18.07 -0.52 0.33
C GLU A 74 19.53 -0.20 0.59
N THR A 75 20.17 -0.98 1.45
CA THR A 75 21.61 -0.88 1.73
C THR A 75 22.37 -1.87 0.88
N ARG A 76 23.26 -1.37 0.02
CA ARG A 76 24.15 -2.18 -0.81
C ARG A 76 25.52 -2.23 -0.15
N ARG A 77 26.00 -3.45 0.12
CA ARG A 77 27.25 -3.64 0.83
C ARG A 77 28.44 -3.01 0.08
N GLY A 78 29.10 -2.05 0.72
CA GLY A 78 30.25 -1.33 0.15
C GLY A 78 29.87 -0.18 -0.80
N GLU A 79 28.61 -0.04 -1.18
CA GLU A 79 28.16 0.98 -2.14
C GLU A 79 27.40 2.12 -1.44
N GLY A 80 26.70 1.83 -0.34
CA GLY A 80 25.89 2.77 0.42
C GLY A 80 24.41 2.47 0.40
N THR A 81 23.59 3.44 0.80
CA THR A 81 22.14 3.32 0.90
C THR A 81 21.46 4.09 -0.24
N TYR A 82 20.45 3.49 -0.83
CA TYR A 82 19.75 4.03 -2.01
C TYR A 82 18.25 4.09 -1.77
N MET A 83 17.59 5.09 -2.34
CA MET A 83 16.14 5.17 -2.40
C MET A 83 15.57 4.02 -3.22
N ARG A 84 14.48 3.43 -2.78
CA ARG A 84 13.80 2.34 -3.47
C ARG A 84 12.42 2.79 -3.98
N ALA A 85 12.00 2.25 -5.11
CA ALA A 85 10.61 2.43 -5.52
C ALA A 85 9.69 1.76 -4.49
N TYR A 86 8.71 2.50 -3.99
CA TYR A 86 7.73 1.96 -3.06
C TYR A 86 7.00 0.77 -3.70
N ARG A 87 7.03 -0.35 -3.00
CA ARG A 87 6.29 -1.56 -3.38
C ARG A 87 5.20 -1.78 -2.33
N PRO A 88 3.93 -1.53 -2.65
CA PRO A 88 2.83 -1.69 -1.70
C PRO A 88 2.82 -3.06 -1.00
N TYR A 89 3.23 -4.09 -1.72
CA TYR A 89 3.22 -5.47 -1.24
C TYR A 89 4.31 -5.82 -0.21
N HIS A 90 5.40 -5.07 -0.13
CA HIS A 90 6.49 -5.41 0.80
C HIS A 90 6.06 -5.32 2.26
N MET A 91 5.32 -4.27 2.60
CA MET A 91 4.77 -4.10 3.96
C MET A 91 3.65 -5.11 4.26
N VAL A 92 2.88 -5.47 3.23
CA VAL A 92 1.82 -6.47 3.34
C VAL A 92 2.39 -7.82 3.74
N GLU A 93 3.45 -8.28 3.08
CA GLU A 93 4.11 -9.56 3.37
C GLU A 93 4.63 -9.62 4.81
N LEU A 94 5.24 -8.52 5.30
CA LEU A 94 5.72 -8.44 6.67
C LEU A 94 4.60 -8.48 7.72
N LEU A 95 3.52 -7.74 7.48
CA LEU A 95 2.42 -7.59 8.45
C LEU A 95 1.42 -8.75 8.39
N SER A 96 1.27 -9.42 7.25
CA SER A 96 0.30 -10.50 7.09
C SER A 96 0.51 -11.64 8.09
N ASN A 97 1.76 -11.99 8.37
CA ASN A 97 2.10 -13.02 9.36
C ASN A 97 1.68 -12.67 10.80
N PHE A 98 1.54 -11.39 11.12
CA PHE A 98 1.17 -10.90 12.44
C PHE A 98 -0.32 -10.57 12.56
N LEU A 99 -0.92 -9.99 11.52
CA LEU A 99 -2.28 -9.45 11.56
C LEU A 99 -3.35 -10.44 11.10
N LEU A 100 -2.99 -11.43 10.26
CA LEU A 100 -3.98 -12.30 9.61
C LEU A 100 -4.26 -13.61 10.36
N ASN A 101 -3.92 -13.71 11.63
CA ASN A 101 -4.23 -14.88 12.43
C ASN A 101 -5.72 -14.96 12.82
N GLU A 102 -6.47 -13.86 12.74
CA GLU A 102 -7.89 -13.83 13.08
C GLU A 102 -8.77 -13.95 11.82
N SER A 103 -9.70 -14.90 11.83
CA SER A 103 -10.67 -15.09 10.75
C SER A 103 -11.54 -13.86 10.49
N ARG A 104 -11.84 -13.09 11.53
CA ARG A 104 -12.58 -11.83 11.44
C ARG A 104 -11.85 -10.79 10.59
N THR A 105 -10.56 -10.58 10.82
CA THR A 105 -9.75 -9.61 10.05
C THR A 105 -9.72 -9.96 8.56
N LYS A 106 -9.66 -11.26 8.23
CA LYS A 106 -9.72 -11.75 6.84
C LYS A 106 -11.03 -11.39 6.16
N SER A 107 -12.16 -11.61 6.83
CA SER A 107 -13.48 -11.26 6.31
C SER A 107 -13.65 -9.75 6.11
N GLU A 108 -13.20 -8.95 7.07
CA GLU A 108 -13.26 -7.49 6.99
C GLU A 108 -12.41 -6.94 5.84
N LEU A 109 -11.22 -7.51 5.58
CA LEU A 109 -10.37 -7.14 4.45
C LEU A 109 -11.02 -7.49 3.10
N MET A 110 -11.66 -8.67 2.99
CA MET A 110 -12.40 -9.04 1.79
C MET A 110 -13.55 -8.08 1.51
N THR A 111 -14.32 -7.75 2.54
CA THR A 111 -15.42 -6.78 2.43
C THR A 111 -14.92 -5.40 2.01
N ALA A 112 -13.84 -4.91 2.63
CA ALA A 112 -13.25 -3.62 2.28
C ALA A 112 -12.75 -3.59 0.84
N LYS A 113 -12.09 -4.68 0.38
CA LYS A 113 -11.65 -4.83 -1.01
C LYS A 113 -12.83 -4.71 -1.98
N GLN A 114 -13.89 -5.50 -1.76
CA GLN A 114 -15.09 -5.48 -2.60
C GLN A 114 -15.79 -4.12 -2.61
N MET A 115 -15.85 -3.42 -1.46
CA MET A 115 -16.41 -2.06 -1.39
C MET A 115 -15.63 -1.08 -2.27
N ILE A 116 -14.29 -1.13 -2.24
CA ILE A 116 -13.44 -0.25 -3.05
C ILE A 116 -13.58 -0.61 -4.55
N GLU A 117 -13.60 -1.89 -4.89
CA GLU A 117 -13.78 -2.38 -6.27
C GLU A 117 -15.13 -1.95 -6.84
N LYS A 118 -16.19 -2.09 -6.05
CA LYS A 118 -17.52 -1.63 -6.45
C LYS A 118 -17.53 -0.12 -6.70
N GLU A 119 -16.93 0.64 -5.81
CA GLU A 119 -16.93 2.11 -5.93
C GLU A 119 -16.20 2.58 -7.17
N VAL A 120 -15.09 1.94 -7.55
CA VAL A 120 -14.38 2.30 -8.79
C VAL A 120 -15.20 2.05 -10.03
N LEU A 121 -15.96 0.96 -10.07
CA LEU A 121 -16.88 0.69 -11.18
C LEU A 121 -18.00 1.75 -11.25
N LEU A 122 -18.54 2.15 -10.10
CA LEU A 122 -19.56 3.19 -10.03
C LEU A 122 -19.03 4.57 -10.46
N LEU A 123 -17.80 4.91 -10.07
CA LEU A 123 -17.14 6.16 -10.47
C LEU A 123 -16.90 6.24 -11.97
N LEU A 124 -16.60 5.10 -12.61
CA LEU A 124 -16.33 5.02 -14.05
C LEU A 124 -17.59 4.79 -14.89
N ASN A 125 -18.72 4.47 -14.26
CA ASN A 125 -19.98 4.20 -14.97
C ASN A 125 -20.42 5.40 -15.82
N GLY A 126 -20.63 5.17 -17.10
CA GLY A 126 -20.97 6.22 -18.09
C GLY A 126 -19.83 7.19 -18.41
N ARG A 127 -18.58 6.89 -17.99
CA ARG A 127 -17.40 7.75 -18.25
C ARG A 127 -16.35 7.09 -19.14
N LEU A 128 -16.44 5.78 -19.35
CA LEU A 128 -15.47 5.03 -20.15
C LEU A 128 -15.70 5.31 -21.64
N ALA A 129 -14.62 5.67 -22.35
CA ALA A 129 -14.66 5.75 -23.79
C ALA A 129 -14.64 4.34 -24.42
N SER A 130 -15.07 4.21 -25.68
CA SER A 130 -15.09 2.93 -26.40
C SER A 130 -13.71 2.27 -26.48
N GLN A 131 -12.65 3.07 -26.53
CA GLN A 131 -11.26 2.57 -26.49
C GLN A 131 -10.92 1.95 -25.14
N ASP A 132 -11.42 2.51 -24.02
CA ASP A 132 -11.16 1.99 -22.67
C ASP A 132 -11.87 0.66 -22.46
N MET A 133 -13.10 0.54 -22.96
CA MET A 133 -13.84 -0.72 -22.94
C MET A 133 -13.15 -1.81 -23.80
N SER A 134 -12.59 -1.45 -24.95
CA SER A 134 -11.84 -2.37 -25.80
C SER A 134 -10.55 -2.83 -25.12
N ALA A 135 -9.82 -1.92 -24.46
CA ALA A 135 -8.64 -2.23 -23.68
C ALA A 135 -8.98 -3.15 -22.50
N LEU A 136 -10.06 -2.87 -21.78
CA LEU A 136 -10.54 -3.68 -20.66
C LEU A 136 -10.84 -5.13 -21.10
N LYS A 137 -11.57 -5.31 -22.21
CA LYS A 137 -11.85 -6.63 -22.81
C LYS A 137 -10.56 -7.36 -23.19
N THR A 138 -9.58 -6.65 -23.72
CA THR A 138 -8.26 -7.22 -24.07
C THR A 138 -7.51 -7.68 -22.81
N ILE A 139 -7.54 -6.91 -21.74
CA ILE A 139 -6.92 -7.29 -20.45
C ILE A 139 -7.60 -8.54 -19.88
N ILE A 140 -8.92 -8.62 -19.93
CA ILE A 140 -9.67 -9.78 -19.42
C ILE A 140 -9.29 -11.05 -20.18
N SER A 141 -9.20 -11.00 -21.50
CA SER A 141 -8.88 -12.16 -22.35
C SER A 141 -7.40 -12.51 -22.38
N GLY A 142 -6.51 -11.56 -22.15
CA GLY A 142 -5.06 -11.69 -22.32
C GLY A 142 -4.28 -12.19 -21.09
N HIS A 143 -4.90 -12.31 -19.92
CA HIS A 143 -4.21 -12.66 -18.69
C HIS A 143 -4.70 -13.97 -18.09
N SER A 144 -3.75 -14.66 -17.41
CA SER A 144 -4.08 -15.86 -16.66
C SER A 144 -5.08 -15.56 -15.54
N TYR A 145 -5.85 -16.55 -15.15
CA TYR A 145 -6.89 -16.47 -14.13
C TYR A 145 -6.43 -15.78 -12.84
N THR A 146 -5.22 -16.07 -12.38
CA THR A 146 -4.64 -15.51 -11.15
C THR A 146 -4.24 -14.04 -11.26
N GLN A 147 -3.88 -13.56 -12.46
CA GLN A 147 -3.42 -12.18 -12.67
C GLN A 147 -4.52 -11.25 -13.22
N ARG A 148 -5.55 -11.83 -13.82
CA ARG A 148 -6.63 -11.10 -14.51
C ARG A 148 -7.26 -10.05 -13.61
N HIS A 149 -7.72 -10.44 -12.44
CA HIS A 149 -8.40 -9.55 -11.52
C HIS A 149 -7.55 -8.34 -11.13
N GLN A 150 -6.29 -8.58 -10.80
CA GLN A 150 -5.36 -7.52 -10.47
C GLN A 150 -5.17 -6.57 -11.64
N LYS A 151 -4.95 -7.09 -12.86
CA LYS A 151 -4.71 -6.26 -14.06
C LYS A 151 -5.93 -5.46 -14.48
N VAL A 152 -7.12 -6.04 -14.36
CA VAL A 152 -8.39 -5.36 -14.60
C VAL A 152 -8.54 -4.16 -13.66
N PHE A 153 -8.38 -4.36 -12.36
CA PHE A 153 -8.57 -3.28 -11.40
C PHE A 153 -7.41 -2.28 -11.39
N GLU A 154 -6.17 -2.68 -11.61
CA GLU A 154 -5.06 -1.73 -11.84
C GLU A 154 -5.39 -0.78 -13.00
N TYR A 155 -5.93 -1.31 -14.10
CA TYR A 155 -6.35 -0.51 -15.25
C TYR A 155 -7.52 0.43 -14.89
N LEU A 156 -8.59 -0.09 -14.31
CA LEU A 156 -9.75 0.72 -13.90
C LEU A 156 -9.36 1.85 -12.94
N PHE A 157 -8.52 1.58 -11.94
CA PHE A 157 -8.02 2.62 -11.03
C PHE A 157 -7.16 3.66 -11.75
N SER A 158 -6.41 3.28 -12.78
CA SER A 158 -5.62 4.22 -13.57
C SER A 158 -6.49 5.24 -14.32
N LEU A 159 -7.74 4.88 -14.64
CA LEU A 159 -8.70 5.76 -15.30
C LEU A 159 -9.44 6.70 -14.33
N CYS A 160 -9.41 6.40 -13.02
CA CYS A 160 -10.14 7.18 -12.02
C CYS A 160 -9.43 8.47 -11.57
N ASP A 161 -8.14 8.66 -11.89
CA ASP A 161 -7.30 9.75 -11.36
C ASP A 161 -7.34 9.86 -9.82
N GLN A 162 -7.36 8.71 -9.14
CA GLN A 162 -7.43 8.58 -7.67
C GLN A 162 -6.26 7.75 -7.14
N PRO A 163 -5.03 8.29 -7.13
CA PRO A 163 -3.82 7.52 -6.79
C PRO A 163 -3.84 6.99 -5.34
N LEU A 164 -4.47 7.70 -4.42
CA LEU A 164 -4.62 7.23 -3.04
C LEU A 164 -5.52 5.99 -2.98
N LEU A 165 -6.64 6.01 -3.70
CA LEU A 165 -7.59 4.89 -3.74
C LEU A 165 -6.93 3.64 -4.35
N LEU A 166 -6.16 3.81 -5.42
CA LEU A 166 -5.32 2.74 -5.99
C LEU A 166 -4.35 2.16 -4.96
N SER A 167 -3.64 3.02 -4.23
CA SER A 167 -2.68 2.58 -3.20
C SER A 167 -3.36 1.81 -2.07
N MET A 168 -4.53 2.26 -1.62
CA MET A 168 -5.33 1.57 -0.60
C MET A 168 -5.82 0.21 -1.11
N TRP A 169 -6.33 0.15 -2.33
CA TRP A 169 -6.77 -1.10 -2.93
C TRP A 169 -5.61 -2.08 -3.11
N GLN A 170 -4.46 -1.63 -3.61
CA GLN A 170 -3.26 -2.45 -3.74
C GLN A 170 -2.82 -3.03 -2.40
N PHE A 171 -2.83 -2.21 -1.34
CA PHE A 171 -2.49 -2.63 0.01
C PHE A 171 -3.45 -3.74 0.49
N ILE A 172 -4.76 -3.51 0.42
CA ILE A 172 -5.78 -4.50 0.86
C ILE A 172 -5.73 -5.76 -0.01
N SER A 173 -5.60 -5.62 -1.33
CA SER A 173 -5.49 -6.76 -2.26
C SER A 173 -4.27 -7.61 -1.96
N GLY A 174 -3.13 -7.00 -1.66
CA GLY A 174 -1.94 -7.72 -1.24
C GLY A 174 -2.19 -8.59 -0.01
N PHE A 175 -2.89 -8.08 1.00
CA PHE A 175 -3.27 -8.89 2.17
C PHE A 175 -4.22 -10.04 1.81
N THR A 176 -5.24 -9.77 1.00
CA THR A 176 -6.21 -10.82 0.64
C THR A 176 -5.57 -11.95 -0.13
N HIS A 177 -4.61 -11.69 -1.00
CA HIS A 177 -3.87 -12.70 -1.74
C HIS A 177 -3.00 -13.63 -0.87
N THR A 178 -2.64 -13.24 0.35
CA THR A 178 -1.84 -14.09 1.25
C THR A 178 -2.64 -15.22 1.89
N PHE A 179 -3.97 -15.13 1.94
CA PHE A 179 -4.82 -16.12 2.62
C PHE A 179 -6.01 -16.60 1.79
N HIS A 180 -6.30 -15.97 0.67
CA HIS A 180 -7.40 -16.38 -0.20
C HIS A 180 -7.05 -16.07 -1.65
N GLU A 181 -7.14 -17.09 -2.50
CA GLU A 181 -7.04 -16.92 -3.93
C GLU A 181 -8.39 -16.40 -4.43
N VAL A 182 -8.48 -15.07 -4.59
CA VAL A 182 -9.69 -14.43 -5.10
C VAL A 182 -9.77 -14.68 -6.60
N SER A 183 -10.59 -15.60 -6.98
CA SER A 183 -10.88 -15.87 -8.37
C SER A 183 -12.35 -15.59 -8.67
N TYR A 184 -12.60 -14.76 -9.65
CA TYR A 184 -13.92 -14.54 -10.19
C TYR A 184 -14.09 -15.37 -11.46
N SER A 185 -15.29 -15.87 -11.71
CA SER A 185 -15.62 -16.67 -12.92
C SER A 185 -15.51 -15.80 -14.17
N ASP A 186 -15.39 -16.42 -15.32
CA ASP A 186 -15.45 -15.70 -16.60
C ASP A 186 -16.79 -14.98 -16.76
N ASP A 187 -17.89 -15.61 -16.33
CA ASP A 187 -19.23 -15.02 -16.33
C ASP A 187 -19.29 -13.69 -15.54
N TRP A 188 -18.58 -13.61 -14.38
CA TRP A 188 -18.53 -12.40 -13.60
C TRP A 188 -17.91 -11.22 -14.37
N TYR A 189 -16.84 -11.49 -15.14
CA TYR A 189 -16.22 -10.45 -15.97
C TYR A 189 -17.10 -10.06 -17.15
N GLU A 190 -17.84 -10.99 -17.74
CA GLU A 190 -18.81 -10.70 -18.80
C GLU A 190 -19.96 -9.86 -18.27
N GLU A 191 -20.51 -10.19 -17.11
CA GLU A 191 -21.54 -9.38 -16.44
C GLU A 191 -21.02 -7.99 -16.06
N MET A 192 -19.77 -7.86 -15.59
CA MET A 192 -19.14 -6.58 -15.29
C MET A 192 -19.03 -5.71 -16.55
N VAL A 193 -18.52 -6.27 -17.64
CA VAL A 193 -18.39 -5.56 -18.92
C VAL A 193 -19.77 -5.12 -19.42
N THR A 194 -20.76 -6.01 -19.40
CA THR A 194 -22.14 -5.71 -19.82
C THR A 194 -22.73 -4.60 -18.96
N ALA A 195 -22.59 -4.66 -17.64
CA ALA A 195 -23.08 -3.64 -16.72
C ALA A 195 -22.46 -2.26 -16.98
N MET A 196 -21.17 -2.23 -17.36
CA MET A 196 -20.47 -0.98 -17.71
C MET A 196 -20.88 -0.45 -19.10
N GLU A 197 -21.11 -1.31 -20.07
CA GLU A 197 -21.61 -0.92 -21.41
C GLU A 197 -23.05 -0.41 -21.37
N GLU A 198 -23.89 -1.00 -20.52
CA GLU A 198 -25.28 -0.57 -20.30
C GLU A 198 -25.40 0.64 -19.37
N GLU A 199 -24.29 1.10 -18.81
CA GLU A 199 -24.23 2.16 -17.79
C GLU A 199 -25.17 1.89 -16.59
N SER A 200 -25.36 0.60 -16.28
CA SER A 200 -26.33 0.14 -15.29
C SER A 200 -25.76 0.10 -13.87
N THR A 201 -25.95 1.16 -13.11
CA THR A 201 -25.60 1.24 -11.68
C THR A 201 -26.14 0.04 -10.88
N MET A 202 -27.37 -0.41 -11.18
CA MET A 202 -27.98 -1.51 -10.46
C MET A 202 -27.28 -2.85 -10.74
N ASN A 203 -26.87 -3.10 -11.98
CA ASN A 203 -26.15 -4.31 -12.35
C ASN A 203 -24.75 -4.31 -11.73
N ILE A 204 -24.05 -3.16 -11.68
CA ILE A 204 -22.78 -3.03 -10.96
C ILE A 204 -22.93 -3.39 -9.48
N ILE A 205 -23.96 -2.90 -8.81
CA ILE A 205 -24.20 -3.22 -7.39
C ILE A 205 -24.43 -4.72 -7.18
N ARG A 206 -25.16 -5.38 -8.09
CA ARG A 206 -25.45 -6.83 -8.00
C ARG A 206 -24.22 -7.72 -8.13
N LEU A 207 -23.18 -7.28 -8.85
CA LEU A 207 -21.92 -8.03 -8.97
C LEU A 207 -21.23 -8.31 -7.61
N PHE A 208 -21.57 -7.54 -6.59
CA PHE A 208 -20.94 -7.62 -5.26
C PHE A 208 -21.91 -8.06 -4.15
N GLN A 209 -23.06 -8.62 -4.49
CA GLN A 209 -24.02 -9.20 -3.57
C GLN A 209 -23.90 -10.72 -3.55
#